data_3ddb2a077137ddc9768bc1fe0e8b3751
#
_entry.id   3ddb2a077137ddc9768bc1fe0e8b3751
#
_cell.length_a   1.000
_cell.length_b   1.000
_cell.length_c   1.000
_cell.angle_alpha   90.00
_cell.angle_beta   90.00
_cell.angle_gamma   90.00
#
_symmetry.space_group_name_H-M   'P 1'
#
loop_
_entity.id
_entity.type
_entity.pdbx_description
1 polymer ?
#
loop_
_entity_poly.entity_id
_entity_poly.type
_entity_poly.pdbx_seq_one_letter_code
_entity_poly.pdbx_strand_id
1 'polypeptide(L)'
;MKFIGIKILSILIIIGTQVFFACVPSVKKENVKYRLIHNNDGTDLLSNTWFNKRPLSPADVDSCVDMVANSQVTTYMICTGSNLFYMRSKYGRILGENFEGMKLRDSDTTQYNTIHNLYYQNHLRLEKAGTDLIKQSLKRAKAKGLETFITYRLNDLHFSDTINNCPATYSQFWIDHPEYWLKDSTQGWNSAGAFNFAIKEVRDYKLAIIYEQLENYADLIDGYDLDFMRFIVYFKSGTGEEYSSLMTQFVKDVRKKVDEISLKQGRKILLSARVPPTVDQCLMKGFDVREWLQLGLLDFITTGIHWTGDPAMAVSQFKETLGKDLNIPFYSSVDDGGYRKPRVPWSHGMFRGMCSHILSQGADGIYLFNYYFGELAKNNNQILLEEGGQVCRTISPTLLQELGSLETLKGRNKVYALSDGTVEYEIKHNTPLPLKVNKAKQAVANIYVGDKVEENYPKESFLFIRTDQSASFELSVNGHKVDKEKPEYVKLYDQDRELKEKEYVYAFILPEQALQHKDNKFEFTTQEEKGFTVKRLELALKYGDVKTHGYF
;
A
#
# COMPACT_ATOMS: atom_id res chain seq x y z
N MET A 1 -38.92 89.24 -14.96
CA MET A 1 -38.81 88.15 -13.96
C MET A 1 -38.23 86.94 -14.68
N LYS A 2 -36.95 86.62 -14.37
CA LYS A 2 -36.20 85.53 -15.01
C LYS A 2 -36.41 84.27 -14.22
N PHE A 3 -36.83 83.19 -14.86
CA PHE A 3 -36.80 81.83 -14.28
C PHE A 3 -35.51 81.17 -14.65
N ILE A 4 -34.79 80.75 -13.65
CA ILE A 4 -33.57 79.96 -13.75
C ILE A 4 -33.94 78.46 -13.66
N GLY A 5 -33.72 77.73 -14.76
CA GLY A 5 -33.88 76.25 -14.80
C GLY A 5 -32.64 75.55 -14.30
N ILE A 6 -32.81 74.75 -13.26
CA ILE A 6 -31.77 73.86 -12.72
C ILE A 6 -31.85 72.54 -13.49
N LYS A 7 -30.77 72.24 -14.24
CA LYS A 7 -30.54 70.89 -14.82
C LYS A 7 -29.92 69.98 -13.77
N ILE A 8 -30.63 68.94 -13.36
CA ILE A 8 -30.12 67.85 -12.52
C ILE A 8 -29.41 66.85 -13.44
N LEU A 9 -28.12 66.74 -13.26
CA LEU A 9 -27.27 65.78 -13.95
C LEU A 9 -27.23 64.47 -13.11
N SER A 10 -27.91 63.42 -13.56
CA SER A 10 -27.87 62.13 -12.91
C SER A 10 -26.58 61.40 -13.31
N ILE A 11 -25.66 61.28 -12.37
CA ILE A 11 -24.45 60.45 -12.53
C ILE A 11 -24.78 59.02 -12.14
N LEU A 12 -24.82 58.11 -13.12
CA LEU A 12 -24.90 56.67 -12.90
C LEU A 12 -23.51 56.18 -12.50
N ILE A 13 -23.32 55.84 -11.25
CA ILE A 13 -22.10 55.16 -10.80
C ILE A 13 -22.28 53.65 -11.06
N ILE A 14 -21.63 53.14 -12.12
CA ILE A 14 -21.49 51.70 -12.35
C ILE A 14 -20.36 51.22 -11.47
N ILE A 15 -20.69 50.56 -10.35
CA ILE A 15 -19.73 49.82 -9.52
C ILE A 15 -19.45 48.49 -10.23
N GLY A 16 -18.38 48.45 -11.03
CA GLY A 16 -17.85 47.21 -11.58
C GLY A 16 -17.13 46.42 -10.47
N THR A 17 -17.78 45.36 -9.97
CA THR A 17 -17.11 44.36 -9.15
C THR A 17 -16.12 43.61 -10.03
N GLN A 18 -14.85 44.04 -10.01
CA GLN A 18 -13.75 43.22 -10.51
C GLN A 18 -13.54 42.07 -9.54
N VAL A 19 -14.00 40.87 -9.93
CA VAL A 19 -13.61 39.64 -9.30
C VAL A 19 -12.14 39.40 -9.60
N PHE A 20 -11.27 39.78 -8.68
CA PHE A 20 -9.88 39.36 -8.73
C PHE A 20 -9.84 37.83 -8.54
N PHE A 21 -9.73 37.10 -9.63
CA PHE A 21 -9.18 35.75 -9.57
C PHE A 21 -7.72 35.90 -9.12
N ALA A 22 -7.49 35.70 -7.84
CA ALA A 22 -6.15 35.52 -7.35
C ALA A 22 -5.60 34.25 -8.02
N CYS A 23 -4.76 34.43 -9.04
CA CYS A 23 -3.87 33.38 -9.50
C CYS A 23 -3.02 33.00 -8.30
N VAL A 24 -3.34 31.87 -7.65
CA VAL A 24 -2.43 31.22 -6.71
C VAL A 24 -1.21 30.87 -7.56
N PRO A 25 -0.03 31.41 -7.24
CA PRO A 25 1.16 31.06 -8.01
C PRO A 25 1.35 29.55 -7.87
N SER A 26 1.40 28.83 -8.99
CA SER A 26 1.80 27.45 -9.03
C SER A 26 3.21 27.38 -8.45
N VAL A 27 3.32 26.92 -7.22
CA VAL A 27 4.61 26.59 -6.62
C VAL A 27 5.23 25.56 -7.55
N LYS A 28 6.29 25.93 -8.28
CA LYS A 28 7.14 24.96 -8.99
C LYS A 28 7.61 23.98 -7.91
N LYS A 29 7.05 22.78 -7.89
CA LYS A 29 7.54 21.70 -7.04
C LYS A 29 8.94 21.34 -7.56
N GLU A 30 9.97 21.93 -6.96
CA GLU A 30 11.33 21.40 -7.04
C GLU A 30 11.28 19.96 -6.53
N ASN A 31 12.02 19.07 -7.15
CA ASN A 31 12.11 17.62 -6.92
C ASN A 31 11.65 17.21 -5.52
N VAL A 32 10.45 16.63 -5.43
CA VAL A 32 9.88 16.21 -4.14
C VAL A 32 10.73 15.06 -3.62
N LYS A 33 11.67 15.37 -2.73
CA LYS A 33 12.60 14.40 -2.15
C LYS A 33 11.87 13.42 -1.22
N TYR A 34 10.85 13.92 -0.52
CA TYR A 34 10.08 13.13 0.43
C TYR A 34 8.65 13.00 -0.07
N ARG A 35 8.22 11.76 -0.35
CA ARG A 35 6.85 11.48 -0.77
C ARG A 35 6.11 10.68 0.29
N LEU A 36 4.90 11.11 0.62
CA LEU A 36 3.87 10.19 1.10
C LEU A 36 2.99 9.86 -0.12
N ILE A 37 3.11 8.67 -0.63
CA ILE A 37 2.43 8.20 -1.83
C ILE A 37 1.15 7.49 -1.41
N HIS A 38 0.00 7.93 -1.92
CA HIS A 38 -1.27 7.24 -1.75
C HIS A 38 -1.60 6.49 -3.04
N ASN A 39 -1.56 5.16 -2.99
CA ASN A 39 -1.99 4.30 -4.09
C ASN A 39 -3.44 3.87 -3.88
N ASN A 40 -4.32 4.31 -4.77
CA ASN A 40 -5.74 3.94 -4.78
C ASN A 40 -5.98 2.79 -5.77
N ASP A 41 -6.64 1.74 -5.28
CA ASP A 41 -7.02 0.58 -6.10
C ASP A 41 -8.05 0.93 -7.20
N GLY A 42 -8.93 1.90 -6.94
CA GLY A 42 -10.03 2.29 -7.82
C GLY A 42 -11.33 1.53 -7.59
N THR A 43 -11.30 0.31 -7.07
CA THR A 43 -12.51 -0.48 -6.85
C THR A 43 -13.37 0.04 -5.69
N ASP A 44 -12.76 0.63 -4.68
CA ASP A 44 -13.46 1.32 -3.58
C ASP A 44 -14.26 2.53 -4.10
N LEU A 45 -13.68 3.30 -5.02
CA LEU A 45 -14.37 4.42 -5.67
C LEU A 45 -15.48 3.91 -6.58
N LEU A 46 -15.22 2.91 -7.43
CA LEU A 46 -16.24 2.35 -8.33
C LEU A 46 -17.39 1.67 -7.57
N SER A 47 -17.13 1.03 -6.43
CA SER A 47 -18.17 0.47 -5.57
C SER A 47 -18.95 1.55 -4.82
N ASN A 48 -18.39 2.75 -4.75
CA ASN A 48 -18.91 3.88 -3.98
C ASN A 48 -19.23 3.55 -2.52
N THR A 49 -18.36 2.74 -1.91
CA THR A 49 -18.51 2.33 -0.50
C THR A 49 -18.45 3.52 0.47
N TRP A 50 -17.75 4.57 0.10
CA TRP A 50 -17.64 5.83 0.85
C TRP A 50 -18.97 6.55 1.08
N PHE A 51 -19.92 6.39 0.16
CA PHE A 51 -21.19 7.08 0.15
C PHE A 51 -22.38 6.12 0.19
N ASN A 52 -22.26 5.01 0.92
CA ASN A 52 -23.31 4.01 1.13
C ASN A 52 -23.85 3.41 -0.19
N LYS A 53 -22.94 3.18 -1.14
CA LYS A 53 -23.24 2.57 -2.45
C LYS A 53 -24.31 3.31 -3.27
N ARG A 54 -24.56 4.60 -2.98
CA ARG A 54 -25.41 5.42 -3.85
C ARG A 54 -24.77 5.58 -5.24
N PRO A 55 -25.55 5.97 -6.27
CA PRO A 55 -25.00 6.21 -7.59
C PRO A 55 -23.81 7.15 -7.57
N LEU A 56 -22.70 6.74 -8.17
CA LEU A 56 -21.45 7.50 -8.21
C LEU A 56 -21.60 8.73 -9.11
N SER A 57 -21.10 9.86 -8.65
CA SER A 57 -20.96 11.10 -9.42
C SER A 57 -19.50 11.56 -9.47
N PRO A 58 -19.13 12.45 -10.43
CA PRO A 58 -17.80 13.05 -10.42
C PRO A 58 -17.45 13.77 -9.10
N ALA A 59 -18.43 14.41 -8.46
CA ALA A 59 -18.23 15.09 -7.18
C ALA A 59 -17.90 14.12 -6.03
N ASP A 60 -18.35 12.87 -6.11
CA ASP A 60 -17.98 11.84 -5.12
C ASP A 60 -16.51 11.46 -5.26
N VAL A 61 -16.04 11.27 -6.50
CA VAL A 61 -14.62 11.03 -6.78
C VAL A 61 -13.77 12.20 -6.30
N ASP A 62 -14.20 13.43 -6.58
CA ASP A 62 -13.52 14.65 -6.11
C ASP A 62 -13.41 14.67 -4.59
N SER A 63 -14.49 14.34 -3.87
CA SER A 63 -14.50 14.32 -2.41
C SER A 63 -13.52 13.30 -1.81
N CYS A 64 -13.39 12.13 -2.45
CA CYS A 64 -12.41 11.12 -2.02
C CYS A 64 -10.97 11.61 -2.21
N VAL A 65 -10.69 12.24 -3.36
CA VAL A 65 -9.35 12.83 -3.61
C VAL A 65 -9.08 13.98 -2.63
N ASP A 66 -10.07 14.80 -2.31
CA ASP A 66 -9.95 15.92 -1.36
C ASP A 66 -9.56 15.46 0.04
N MET A 67 -10.09 14.33 0.50
CA MET A 67 -9.72 13.77 1.80
C MET A 67 -8.24 13.37 1.84
N VAL A 68 -7.72 12.83 0.74
CA VAL A 68 -6.30 12.50 0.61
C VAL A 68 -5.45 13.77 0.50
N ALA A 69 -5.87 14.72 -0.31
CA ALA A 69 -5.12 15.95 -0.59
C ALA A 69 -5.00 16.87 0.64
N ASN A 70 -5.96 16.83 1.54
CA ASN A 70 -5.95 17.60 2.78
C ASN A 70 -5.09 16.93 3.89
N SER A 71 -3.98 16.30 3.51
CA SER A 71 -3.09 15.56 4.40
C SER A 71 -1.62 15.77 4.03
N GLN A 72 -0.72 14.94 4.59
CA GLN A 72 0.70 14.93 4.20
C GLN A 72 0.96 14.24 2.85
N VAL A 73 -0.05 13.68 2.21
CA VAL A 73 0.10 13.03 0.89
C VAL A 73 0.60 14.05 -0.13
N THR A 74 1.67 13.70 -0.82
CA THR A 74 2.28 14.52 -1.88
C THR A 74 2.01 13.96 -3.26
N THR A 75 1.80 12.63 -3.35
CA THR A 75 1.66 11.90 -4.61
C THR A 75 0.43 11.01 -4.56
N TYR A 76 -0.45 11.19 -5.54
CA TYR A 76 -1.65 10.38 -5.71
C TYR A 76 -1.48 9.46 -6.92
N MET A 77 -1.59 8.16 -6.67
CA MET A 77 -1.57 7.13 -7.70
C MET A 77 -2.93 6.48 -7.83
N ILE A 78 -3.43 6.32 -9.04
CA ILE A 78 -4.67 5.62 -9.34
C ILE A 78 -4.42 4.39 -10.19
N CYS A 79 -4.94 3.25 -9.78
CA CYS A 79 -4.85 2.00 -10.54
C CYS A 79 -5.85 2.02 -11.71
N THR A 80 -5.38 1.59 -12.87
CA THR A 80 -6.19 1.48 -14.09
C THR A 80 -6.80 0.10 -14.31
N GLY A 81 -6.58 -0.82 -13.36
CA GLY A 81 -6.89 -2.23 -13.49
C GLY A 81 -5.67 -3.05 -13.89
N SER A 82 -5.90 -4.22 -14.47
CA SER A 82 -4.84 -5.12 -14.95
C SER A 82 -5.29 -5.88 -16.20
N ASN A 83 -6.08 -6.94 -16.01
CA ASN A 83 -6.65 -7.74 -17.10
C ASN A 83 -8.06 -7.24 -17.48
N LEU A 84 -8.73 -6.57 -16.55
CA LEU A 84 -9.95 -5.78 -16.74
C LEU A 84 -9.67 -4.35 -16.31
N PHE A 85 -10.28 -3.38 -16.98
CA PHE A 85 -9.93 -1.97 -16.85
C PHE A 85 -11.00 -1.16 -16.12
N TYR A 86 -10.58 -0.04 -15.55
CA TYR A 86 -11.48 0.98 -14.95
C TYR A 86 -11.69 2.18 -15.88
N MET A 87 -11.26 2.03 -17.13
CA MET A 87 -11.37 2.99 -18.23
C MET A 87 -11.66 2.26 -19.53
N ARG A 88 -12.13 2.94 -20.57
CA ARG A 88 -12.23 2.35 -21.91
C ARG A 88 -10.82 2.07 -22.46
N SER A 89 -10.64 0.85 -22.97
CA SER A 89 -9.43 0.39 -23.62
C SER A 89 -9.75 -0.42 -24.85
N LYS A 90 -8.95 -0.30 -25.89
CA LYS A 90 -9.05 -1.16 -27.08
C LYS A 90 -8.46 -2.56 -26.87
N TYR A 91 -7.81 -2.78 -25.73
CA TYR A 91 -7.15 -4.05 -25.40
C TYR A 91 -7.93 -4.92 -24.41
N GLY A 92 -9.08 -4.47 -23.93
CA GLY A 92 -9.87 -5.28 -23.02
C GLY A 92 -11.15 -4.59 -22.54
N ARG A 93 -11.89 -5.32 -21.73
CA ARG A 93 -13.20 -4.89 -21.20
C ARG A 93 -13.06 -4.07 -19.94
N ILE A 94 -14.11 -3.31 -19.65
CA ILE A 94 -14.27 -2.66 -18.35
C ILE A 94 -14.68 -3.71 -17.31
N LEU A 95 -14.21 -3.55 -16.09
CA LEU A 95 -14.60 -4.38 -14.97
C LEU A 95 -16.13 -4.33 -14.77
N GLY A 96 -16.76 -5.49 -14.83
CA GLY A 96 -18.21 -5.65 -14.70
C GLY A 96 -19.01 -5.51 -16.00
N GLU A 97 -18.39 -5.20 -17.12
CA GLU A 97 -19.03 -5.18 -18.43
C GLU A 97 -19.56 -6.57 -18.80
N ASN A 98 -20.83 -6.63 -19.25
CA ASN A 98 -21.55 -7.87 -19.57
C ASN A 98 -21.74 -8.83 -18.37
N PHE A 99 -21.67 -8.32 -17.16
CA PHE A 99 -21.85 -9.13 -15.96
C PHE A 99 -23.33 -9.36 -15.59
N GLU A 100 -24.24 -8.64 -16.21
CA GLU A 100 -25.68 -8.69 -15.91
C GLU A 100 -26.23 -10.12 -16.14
N GLY A 101 -26.82 -10.68 -15.09
CA GLY A 101 -27.41 -12.02 -15.12
C GLY A 101 -26.42 -13.19 -15.00
N MET A 102 -25.12 -12.93 -14.88
CA MET A 102 -24.13 -13.99 -14.72
C MET A 102 -23.82 -14.31 -13.25
N LYS A 103 -23.50 -15.56 -12.96
CA LYS A 103 -22.99 -16.00 -11.66
C LYS A 103 -21.50 -16.30 -11.79
N LEU A 104 -20.71 -15.87 -10.81
CA LEU A 104 -19.28 -16.23 -10.72
C LEU A 104 -19.08 -17.72 -10.43
N ARG A 105 -19.93 -18.28 -9.56
CA ARG A 105 -19.95 -19.70 -9.19
C ARG A 105 -21.39 -20.12 -8.98
N ASP A 106 -21.69 -21.40 -9.13
CA ASP A 106 -23.02 -21.93 -8.83
C ASP A 106 -23.41 -21.75 -7.35
N SER A 107 -22.43 -21.68 -6.46
CA SER A 107 -22.60 -21.41 -5.03
C SER A 107 -22.69 -19.91 -4.69
N ASP A 108 -22.43 -18.99 -5.64
CA ASP A 108 -22.42 -17.57 -5.34
C ASP A 108 -23.84 -17.05 -5.23
N THR A 109 -24.15 -16.61 -4.04
CA THR A 109 -25.32 -15.78 -3.80
C THR A 109 -25.12 -14.40 -4.45
N THR A 110 -26.21 -13.70 -4.65
CA THR A 110 -26.36 -12.42 -5.38
C THR A 110 -25.31 -11.31 -5.10
N GLN A 111 -24.44 -11.47 -4.11
CA GLN A 111 -23.56 -10.40 -3.64
C GLN A 111 -22.42 -10.05 -4.63
N TYR A 112 -21.77 -11.03 -5.24
CA TYR A 112 -20.68 -10.78 -6.21
C TYR A 112 -21.21 -10.19 -7.52
N ASN A 113 -22.32 -10.69 -8.01
CA ASN A 113 -22.96 -10.16 -9.20
C ASN A 113 -23.37 -8.69 -8.99
N THR A 114 -23.82 -8.34 -7.79
CA THR A 114 -24.22 -6.99 -7.46
C THR A 114 -23.06 -6.01 -7.48
N ILE A 115 -21.89 -6.37 -6.96
CA ILE A 115 -20.75 -5.45 -6.88
C ILE A 115 -20.12 -5.21 -8.26
N HIS A 116 -19.95 -6.24 -9.10
CA HIS A 116 -19.38 -6.06 -10.43
C HIS A 116 -20.33 -5.26 -11.35
N ASN A 117 -21.62 -5.51 -11.28
CA ASN A 117 -22.61 -4.70 -11.97
C ASN A 117 -22.55 -3.24 -11.48
N LEU A 118 -22.41 -3.02 -10.17
CA LEU A 118 -22.27 -1.67 -9.62
C LEU A 118 -21.03 -0.94 -10.16
N TYR A 119 -19.89 -1.62 -10.29
CA TYR A 119 -18.68 -1.05 -10.90
C TYR A 119 -18.97 -0.55 -12.32
N TYR A 120 -19.57 -1.40 -13.15
CA TYR A 120 -19.90 -1.04 -14.52
C TYR A 120 -20.92 0.07 -14.61
N GLN A 121 -22.01 0.01 -13.83
CA GLN A 121 -23.01 1.06 -13.80
C GLN A 121 -22.44 2.42 -13.34
N ASN A 122 -21.54 2.41 -12.36
CA ASN A 122 -20.87 3.62 -11.92
C ASN A 122 -19.89 4.15 -12.97
N HIS A 123 -19.19 3.27 -13.68
CA HIS A 123 -18.37 3.66 -14.82
C HIS A 123 -19.23 4.37 -15.89
N LEU A 124 -20.37 3.78 -16.30
CA LEU A 124 -21.28 4.39 -17.27
C LEU A 124 -21.84 5.76 -16.83
N ARG A 125 -22.05 5.95 -15.52
CA ARG A 125 -22.47 7.26 -14.98
C ARG A 125 -21.39 8.32 -15.15
N LEU A 126 -20.14 7.97 -14.90
CA LEU A 126 -19.02 8.88 -15.12
C LEU A 126 -18.83 9.19 -16.61
N GLU A 127 -18.96 8.21 -17.49
CA GLU A 127 -18.93 8.43 -18.94
C GLU A 127 -20.06 9.39 -19.40
N LYS A 128 -21.29 9.19 -18.90
CA LYS A 128 -22.40 10.10 -19.17
C LYS A 128 -22.14 11.52 -18.69
N ALA A 129 -21.34 11.68 -17.65
CA ALA A 129 -20.87 12.98 -17.15
C ALA A 129 -19.67 13.55 -17.91
N GLY A 130 -19.20 12.87 -18.98
CA GLY A 130 -18.07 13.31 -19.81
C GLY A 130 -16.69 13.04 -19.23
N THR A 131 -16.58 12.09 -18.29
CA THR A 131 -15.33 11.73 -17.62
C THR A 131 -15.24 10.22 -17.42
N ASP A 132 -14.16 9.75 -16.85
CA ASP A 132 -13.97 8.39 -16.31
C ASP A 132 -13.31 8.48 -14.94
N LEU A 133 -13.21 7.35 -14.24
CA LEU A 133 -12.63 7.30 -12.90
C LEU A 133 -11.19 7.86 -12.87
N ILE A 134 -10.36 7.43 -13.81
CA ILE A 134 -8.94 7.79 -13.87
C ILE A 134 -8.80 9.28 -14.14
N LYS A 135 -9.49 9.76 -15.19
CA LYS A 135 -9.46 11.17 -15.60
C LYS A 135 -9.95 12.10 -14.50
N GLN A 136 -11.07 11.73 -13.84
CA GLN A 136 -11.65 12.54 -12.76
C GLN A 136 -10.69 12.61 -11.57
N SER A 137 -10.16 11.46 -11.13
CA SER A 137 -9.24 11.39 -10.01
C SER A 137 -7.96 12.20 -10.26
N LEU A 138 -7.32 12.02 -11.43
CA LEU A 138 -6.09 12.72 -11.79
C LEU A 138 -6.32 14.23 -11.91
N LYS A 139 -7.40 14.68 -12.56
CA LYS A 139 -7.75 16.10 -12.65
C LYS A 139 -7.91 16.74 -11.27
N ARG A 140 -8.64 16.05 -10.37
CA ARG A 140 -8.86 16.58 -9.03
C ARG A 140 -7.59 16.61 -8.22
N ALA A 141 -6.79 15.54 -8.23
CA ALA A 141 -5.51 15.46 -7.55
C ALA A 141 -4.55 16.58 -8.03
N LYS A 142 -4.46 16.79 -9.34
CA LYS A 142 -3.65 17.87 -9.93
C LYS A 142 -4.15 19.26 -9.53
N ALA A 143 -5.46 19.48 -9.52
CA ALA A 143 -6.06 20.74 -9.07
C ALA A 143 -5.79 21.02 -7.58
N LYS A 144 -5.59 19.98 -6.78
CA LYS A 144 -5.20 20.08 -5.37
C LYS A 144 -3.67 20.19 -5.17
N GLY A 145 -2.89 20.22 -6.25
CA GLY A 145 -1.45 20.36 -6.19
C GLY A 145 -0.70 19.07 -5.84
N LEU A 146 -1.34 17.92 -5.92
CA LEU A 146 -0.66 16.63 -5.79
C LEU A 146 0.10 16.28 -7.06
N GLU A 147 1.22 15.59 -6.92
CA GLU A 147 1.87 14.85 -8.00
C GLU A 147 0.98 13.67 -8.38
N THR A 148 0.79 13.41 -9.68
CA THR A 148 -0.23 12.49 -10.18
C THR A 148 0.37 11.34 -10.96
N PHE A 149 0.00 10.11 -10.63
CA PHE A 149 0.50 8.91 -11.29
C PHE A 149 -0.64 7.97 -11.69
N ILE A 150 -0.41 7.24 -12.77
CA ILE A 150 -1.07 5.97 -13.02
C ILE A 150 -0.19 4.87 -12.45
N THR A 151 -0.79 3.90 -11.76
CA THR A 151 -0.16 2.62 -11.42
C THR A 151 -0.84 1.49 -12.18
N TYR A 152 -0.05 0.59 -12.79
CA TYR A 152 -0.55 -0.52 -13.57
C TYR A 152 -0.06 -1.85 -13.01
N ARG A 153 -1.01 -2.71 -12.63
CA ARG A 153 -0.75 -4.07 -12.13
C ARG A 153 -0.46 -4.99 -13.30
N LEU A 154 0.80 -5.39 -13.46
CA LEU A 154 1.26 -6.06 -14.67
C LEU A 154 0.72 -7.48 -14.84
N ASN A 155 0.58 -8.24 -13.77
CA ASN A 155 0.12 -9.63 -13.84
C ASN A 155 -0.83 -9.98 -12.68
N ASP A 156 -2.00 -9.36 -12.66
CA ASP A 156 -3.04 -9.64 -11.66
C ASP A 156 -3.66 -11.02 -11.90
N LEU A 157 -3.76 -11.84 -10.86
CA LEU A 157 -4.28 -13.20 -10.92
C LEU A 157 -5.78 -13.30 -10.57
N HIS A 158 -6.46 -12.21 -10.31
CA HIS A 158 -7.90 -12.26 -10.18
C HIS A 158 -8.53 -12.72 -11.50
N PHE A 159 -9.45 -13.68 -11.38
CA PHE A 159 -10.12 -14.24 -12.54
C PHE A 159 -9.18 -14.87 -13.59
N SER A 160 -8.04 -15.41 -13.18
CA SER A 160 -7.13 -16.21 -14.01
C SER A 160 -7.16 -17.69 -13.63
N ASP A 161 -8.32 -18.19 -13.20
CA ASP A 161 -8.57 -19.60 -12.91
C ASP A 161 -9.70 -20.14 -13.81
N THR A 162 -9.67 -21.43 -14.07
CA THR A 162 -10.70 -22.13 -14.88
C THR A 162 -11.90 -22.60 -14.04
N ILE A 163 -11.91 -22.34 -12.73
CA ILE A 163 -12.93 -22.82 -11.80
C ILE A 163 -14.19 -21.96 -11.91
N ASN A 164 -14.04 -20.70 -12.28
CA ASN A 164 -15.13 -19.74 -12.41
C ASN A 164 -15.56 -19.64 -13.87
N ASN A 165 -16.61 -20.31 -14.28
CA ASN A 165 -17.18 -20.23 -15.63
C ASN A 165 -17.92 -18.89 -15.87
N CYS A 166 -17.29 -17.75 -15.59
CA CYS A 166 -17.90 -16.45 -15.85
C CYS A 166 -17.07 -15.65 -16.87
N PRO A 167 -17.37 -15.76 -18.17
CA PRO A 167 -16.61 -15.09 -19.24
C PRO A 167 -16.50 -13.57 -19.07
N ALA A 168 -17.44 -12.94 -18.40
CA ALA A 168 -17.44 -11.49 -18.15
C ALA A 168 -16.34 -11.03 -17.17
N THR A 169 -15.76 -11.93 -16.39
CA THR A 169 -14.67 -11.61 -15.45
C THR A 169 -13.29 -11.86 -16.02
N TYR A 170 -13.19 -12.49 -17.19
CA TYR A 170 -11.92 -12.78 -17.82
C TYR A 170 -11.55 -11.73 -18.86
N SER A 171 -10.27 -11.44 -18.98
CA SER A 171 -9.73 -10.76 -20.15
C SER A 171 -9.96 -11.62 -21.39
N GLN A 172 -10.44 -11.02 -22.49
CA GLN A 172 -10.63 -11.75 -23.74
C GLN A 172 -9.31 -12.32 -24.25
N PHE A 173 -8.24 -11.55 -24.15
CA PHE A 173 -6.89 -12.00 -24.52
C PHE A 173 -6.45 -13.24 -23.71
N TRP A 174 -6.82 -13.31 -22.42
CA TRP A 174 -6.53 -14.46 -21.58
C TRP A 174 -7.31 -15.71 -22.00
N ILE A 175 -8.58 -15.55 -22.39
CA ILE A 175 -9.44 -16.65 -22.86
C ILE A 175 -8.93 -17.20 -24.19
N ASP A 176 -8.60 -16.31 -25.13
CA ASP A 176 -8.26 -16.67 -26.51
C ASP A 176 -6.86 -17.31 -26.61
N HIS A 177 -6.01 -17.12 -25.59
CA HIS A 177 -4.61 -17.54 -25.59
C HIS A 177 -4.21 -18.40 -24.38
N PRO A 178 -4.80 -19.61 -24.21
CA PRO A 178 -4.41 -20.49 -23.11
C PRO A 178 -2.96 -20.99 -23.23
N GLU A 179 -2.34 -20.89 -24.39
CA GLU A 179 -0.91 -21.16 -24.61
C GLU A 179 0.00 -20.12 -23.92
N TYR A 180 -0.51 -18.93 -23.60
CA TYR A 180 0.23 -17.86 -22.93
C TYR A 180 0.19 -17.96 -21.41
N TRP A 181 -0.56 -18.93 -20.86
CA TRP A 181 -0.59 -19.14 -19.42
C TRP A 181 0.70 -19.79 -18.93
N LEU A 182 1.09 -19.46 -17.72
CA LEU A 182 2.32 -19.97 -17.11
C LEU A 182 2.28 -21.49 -16.92
N LYS A 183 1.11 -22.05 -16.59
CA LYS A 183 0.86 -23.48 -16.33
C LYS A 183 1.74 -24.04 -15.21
N ASP A 184 2.04 -23.20 -14.21
CA ASP A 184 2.81 -23.53 -13.02
C ASP A 184 2.00 -23.17 -11.78
N SER A 185 1.48 -24.19 -11.08
CA SER A 185 0.69 -24.05 -9.87
C SER A 185 1.52 -24.02 -8.57
N THR A 186 2.86 -24.11 -8.68
CA THR A 186 3.74 -24.25 -7.51
C THR A 186 3.96 -22.94 -6.75
N GLN A 187 3.74 -21.81 -7.40
CA GLN A 187 4.04 -20.48 -6.82
C GLN A 187 2.91 -19.94 -5.93
N GLY A 188 1.72 -20.52 -5.96
CA GLY A 188 0.62 -20.09 -5.11
C GLY A 188 -0.72 -19.99 -5.83
N TRP A 189 -1.67 -19.28 -5.22
CA TRP A 189 -3.04 -19.15 -5.71
C TRP A 189 -3.09 -18.63 -7.15
N ASN A 190 -3.81 -19.32 -8.02
CA ASN A 190 -4.02 -19.01 -9.43
C ASN A 190 -2.74 -18.81 -10.28
N SER A 191 -1.57 -19.18 -9.77
CA SER A 191 -0.31 -18.97 -10.50
C SER A 191 -0.26 -19.69 -11.86
N ALA A 192 -0.96 -20.82 -12.01
CA ALA A 192 -1.04 -21.54 -13.29
C ALA A 192 -1.69 -20.72 -14.43
N GLY A 193 -2.63 -19.85 -14.09
CA GLY A 193 -3.32 -18.96 -15.04
C GLY A 193 -2.63 -17.60 -15.23
N ALA A 194 -1.52 -17.34 -14.57
CA ALA A 194 -0.73 -16.13 -14.80
C ALA A 194 -0.24 -16.04 -16.23
N PHE A 195 -0.12 -14.84 -16.79
CA PHE A 195 0.56 -14.65 -18.06
C PHE A 195 2.06 -14.94 -17.93
N ASN A 196 2.60 -15.72 -18.88
CA ASN A 196 4.01 -16.06 -18.96
C ASN A 196 4.79 -14.98 -19.70
N PHE A 197 5.56 -14.17 -18.98
CA PHE A 197 6.36 -13.08 -19.55
C PHE A 197 7.60 -13.56 -20.34
N ALA A 198 7.92 -14.85 -20.34
CA ALA A 198 8.89 -15.42 -21.30
C ALA A 198 8.37 -15.34 -22.75
N ILE A 199 7.06 -15.28 -22.95
CA ILE A 199 6.39 -15.18 -24.24
C ILE A 199 6.37 -13.73 -24.72
N LYS A 200 6.84 -13.50 -25.94
CA LYS A 200 6.94 -12.14 -26.51
C LYS A 200 5.59 -11.47 -26.66
N GLU A 201 4.59 -12.19 -27.13
CA GLU A 201 3.22 -11.71 -27.36
C GLU A 201 2.56 -11.20 -26.07
N VAL A 202 2.86 -11.82 -24.94
CA VAL A 202 2.43 -11.34 -23.60
C VAL A 202 3.05 -9.98 -23.29
N ARG A 203 4.36 -9.84 -23.49
CA ARG A 203 5.05 -8.57 -23.26
C ARG A 203 4.56 -7.49 -24.20
N ASP A 204 4.37 -7.79 -25.48
CA ASP A 204 3.83 -6.85 -26.48
C ASP A 204 2.42 -6.39 -26.12
N TYR A 205 1.56 -7.29 -25.68
CA TYR A 205 0.21 -6.97 -25.20
C TYR A 205 0.25 -6.00 -24.00
N LYS A 206 1.09 -6.28 -23.03
CA LYS A 206 1.24 -5.41 -21.86
C LYS A 206 1.86 -4.05 -22.20
N LEU A 207 2.83 -4.00 -23.12
CA LEU A 207 3.38 -2.73 -23.63
C LEU A 207 2.31 -1.92 -24.35
N ALA A 208 1.49 -2.55 -25.17
CA ALA A 208 0.42 -1.87 -25.89
C ALA A 208 -0.60 -1.20 -24.96
N ILE A 209 -0.96 -1.86 -23.85
CA ILE A 209 -1.82 -1.29 -22.79
C ILE A 209 -1.14 -0.08 -22.12
N ILE A 210 0.12 -0.24 -21.74
CA ILE A 210 0.90 0.85 -21.11
C ILE A 210 0.98 2.07 -22.03
N TYR A 211 1.25 1.85 -23.32
CA TYR A 211 1.34 2.92 -24.32
C TYR A 211 0.01 3.66 -24.49
N GLU A 212 -1.11 2.91 -24.55
CA GLU A 212 -2.44 3.51 -24.60
C GLU A 212 -2.72 4.39 -23.38
N GLN A 213 -2.39 3.92 -22.18
CA GLN A 213 -2.60 4.68 -20.95
C GLN A 213 -1.73 5.94 -20.91
N LEU A 214 -0.45 5.82 -21.27
CA LEU A 214 0.46 6.97 -21.38
C LEU A 214 -0.03 8.01 -22.39
N GLU A 215 -0.60 7.60 -23.52
CA GLU A 215 -1.13 8.51 -24.53
C GLU A 215 -2.44 9.17 -24.07
N ASN A 216 -3.36 8.38 -23.47
CA ASN A 216 -4.68 8.87 -23.08
C ASN A 216 -4.65 9.88 -21.90
N TYR A 217 -3.65 9.77 -21.02
CA TYR A 217 -3.57 10.57 -19.80
C TYR A 217 -2.29 11.44 -19.72
N ALA A 218 -1.57 11.58 -20.82
CA ALA A 218 -0.28 12.28 -20.89
C ALA A 218 -0.29 13.68 -20.26
N ASP A 219 -1.36 14.44 -20.44
CA ASP A 219 -1.54 15.80 -19.92
C ASP A 219 -1.86 15.85 -18.42
N LEU A 220 -2.30 14.71 -17.85
CA LEU A 220 -2.76 14.61 -16.48
C LEU A 220 -1.75 13.97 -15.54
N ILE A 221 -0.80 13.18 -16.04
CA ILE A 221 0.14 12.41 -15.20
C ILE A 221 1.49 13.11 -15.09
N ASP A 222 2.07 13.06 -13.90
CA ASP A 222 3.47 13.44 -13.64
C ASP A 222 4.39 12.21 -13.64
N GLY A 223 3.81 11.00 -13.60
CA GLY A 223 4.56 9.76 -13.70
C GLY A 223 3.68 8.53 -13.95
N TYR A 224 4.37 7.42 -14.16
CA TYR A 224 3.80 6.10 -14.39
C TYR A 224 4.49 5.07 -13.50
N ASP A 225 3.72 4.20 -12.84
CA ASP A 225 4.22 3.21 -11.89
C ASP A 225 3.95 1.79 -12.38
N LEU A 226 5.01 0.98 -12.49
CA LEU A 226 4.95 -0.43 -12.82
C LEU A 226 4.78 -1.26 -11.55
N ASP A 227 3.56 -1.68 -11.25
CA ASP A 227 3.31 -2.52 -10.08
C ASP A 227 3.55 -4.00 -10.39
N PHE A 228 4.77 -4.48 -10.09
CA PHE A 228 5.13 -5.89 -10.18
C PHE A 228 4.65 -6.71 -8.96
N MET A 229 4.20 -6.04 -7.90
CA MET A 229 3.97 -6.66 -6.59
C MET A 229 2.53 -7.09 -6.35
N ARG A 230 1.57 -6.77 -7.25
CA ARG A 230 0.19 -7.20 -7.01
C ARG A 230 0.07 -8.72 -6.99
N PHE A 231 0.73 -9.41 -7.93
CA PHE A 231 1.01 -10.85 -7.90
C PHE A 231 2.37 -11.08 -8.58
N ILE A 232 3.32 -11.65 -7.84
CA ILE A 232 4.73 -11.69 -8.27
C ILE A 232 5.00 -13.00 -9.04
N VAL A 233 4.23 -13.24 -10.08
CA VAL A 233 4.26 -14.46 -10.89
C VAL A 233 4.42 -14.08 -12.36
N TYR A 234 5.63 -14.12 -12.88
CA TYR A 234 5.98 -13.70 -14.25
C TYR A 234 6.62 -14.80 -15.07
N PHE A 235 7.36 -15.67 -14.41
CA PHE A 235 8.08 -16.81 -14.99
C PHE A 235 7.81 -18.06 -14.16
N LYS A 236 8.12 -19.23 -14.70
CA LYS A 236 8.04 -20.48 -13.93
C LYS A 236 8.93 -20.42 -12.71
N SER A 237 8.55 -21.12 -11.65
CA SER A 237 9.32 -21.20 -10.42
C SER A 237 10.79 -21.54 -10.71
N GLY A 238 11.72 -20.80 -10.10
CA GLY A 238 13.15 -20.99 -10.24
C GLY A 238 13.78 -20.56 -11.57
N THR A 239 13.02 -19.97 -12.52
CA THR A 239 13.57 -19.55 -13.83
C THR A 239 13.67 -18.02 -14.00
N GLY A 240 13.27 -17.22 -13.01
CA GLY A 240 13.20 -15.77 -13.16
C GLY A 240 14.54 -15.13 -13.53
N GLU A 241 15.62 -15.52 -12.89
CA GLU A 241 16.98 -15.01 -13.19
C GLU A 241 17.38 -15.25 -14.65
N GLU A 242 17.08 -16.43 -15.20
CA GLU A 242 17.33 -16.78 -16.62
C GLU A 242 16.64 -15.80 -17.58
N TYR A 243 15.45 -15.31 -17.22
CA TYR A 243 14.64 -14.42 -18.05
C TYR A 243 14.75 -12.93 -17.66
N SER A 244 15.67 -12.56 -16.76
CA SER A 244 15.82 -11.19 -16.28
C SER A 244 16.11 -10.19 -17.41
N SER A 245 16.87 -10.60 -18.43
CA SER A 245 17.15 -9.77 -19.61
C SER A 245 15.90 -9.42 -20.42
N LEU A 246 14.90 -10.31 -20.48
CA LEU A 246 13.63 -10.03 -21.15
C LEU A 246 12.82 -8.98 -20.39
N MET A 247 12.84 -9.05 -19.05
CA MET A 247 12.17 -8.06 -18.23
C MET A 247 12.89 -6.71 -18.26
N THR A 248 14.23 -6.71 -18.28
CA THR A 248 15.01 -5.48 -18.50
C THR A 248 14.67 -4.85 -19.84
N GLN A 249 14.54 -5.62 -20.91
CA GLN A 249 14.13 -5.09 -22.22
C GLN A 249 12.71 -4.51 -22.17
N PHE A 250 11.78 -5.19 -21.49
CA PHE A 250 10.42 -4.67 -21.29
C PHE A 250 10.43 -3.31 -20.59
N VAL A 251 11.21 -3.15 -19.51
CA VAL A 251 11.32 -1.87 -18.80
C VAL A 251 12.00 -0.79 -19.66
N LYS A 252 13.00 -1.15 -20.49
CA LYS A 252 13.61 -0.25 -21.49
C LYS A 252 12.58 0.28 -22.49
N ASP A 253 11.70 -0.60 -22.99
CA ASP A 253 10.65 -0.23 -23.96
C ASP A 253 9.63 0.72 -23.32
N VAL A 254 9.24 0.48 -22.05
CA VAL A 254 8.40 1.40 -21.29
C VAL A 254 9.09 2.74 -21.08
N ARG A 255 10.37 2.77 -20.66
CA ARG A 255 11.16 4.00 -20.47
C ARG A 255 11.20 4.82 -21.74
N LYS A 256 11.50 4.18 -22.86
CA LYS A 256 11.53 4.83 -24.17
C LYS A 256 10.19 5.52 -24.49
N LYS A 257 9.07 4.84 -24.23
CA LYS A 257 7.74 5.43 -24.46
C LYS A 257 7.46 6.60 -23.52
N VAL A 258 7.83 6.49 -22.25
CA VAL A 258 7.69 7.59 -21.28
C VAL A 258 8.51 8.80 -21.71
N ASP A 259 9.74 8.61 -22.23
CA ASP A 259 10.57 9.69 -22.74
C ASP A 259 9.98 10.36 -23.99
N GLU A 260 9.42 9.58 -24.92
CA GLU A 260 8.68 10.10 -26.08
C GLU A 260 7.51 10.99 -25.66
N ILE A 261 6.72 10.54 -24.67
CA ILE A 261 5.59 11.31 -24.14
C ILE A 261 6.10 12.56 -23.38
N SER A 262 7.16 12.43 -22.60
CA SER A 262 7.80 13.57 -21.91
C SER A 262 8.20 14.67 -22.89
N LEU A 263 8.83 14.30 -24.00
CA LEU A 263 9.21 15.24 -25.07
C LEU A 263 7.97 15.91 -25.70
N LYS A 264 6.92 15.14 -26.01
CA LYS A 264 5.67 15.69 -26.56
C LYS A 264 4.99 16.66 -25.60
N GLN A 265 5.05 16.38 -24.30
CA GLN A 265 4.44 17.21 -23.25
C GLN A 265 5.31 18.40 -22.84
N GLY A 266 6.56 18.47 -23.28
CA GLY A 266 7.51 19.52 -22.88
C GLY A 266 7.86 19.49 -21.38
N ARG A 267 7.67 18.35 -20.71
CA ARG A 267 7.98 18.17 -19.28
C ARG A 267 8.35 16.73 -18.99
N LYS A 268 9.13 16.54 -17.93
CA LYS A 268 9.50 15.19 -17.49
C LYS A 268 8.27 14.45 -16.95
N ILE A 269 8.07 13.22 -17.42
CA ILE A 269 7.18 12.22 -16.83
C ILE A 269 8.07 11.16 -16.18
N LEU A 270 7.81 10.87 -14.91
CA LEU A 270 8.60 9.94 -14.13
C LEU A 270 8.18 8.50 -14.41
N LEU A 271 9.12 7.56 -14.29
CA LEU A 271 8.85 6.13 -14.31
C LEU A 271 9.32 5.50 -13.01
N SER A 272 8.42 4.78 -12.33
CA SER A 272 8.73 4.03 -11.11
C SER A 272 8.34 2.57 -11.21
N ALA A 273 8.82 1.77 -10.28
CA ALA A 273 8.42 0.38 -10.15
C ALA A 273 8.27 -0.02 -8.67
N ARG A 274 7.24 -0.83 -8.37
CA ARG A 274 7.11 -1.52 -7.09
C ARG A 274 7.58 -2.96 -7.23
N VAL A 275 8.56 -3.36 -6.41
CA VAL A 275 9.34 -4.61 -6.53
C VAL A 275 9.45 -5.36 -5.20
N PRO A 276 9.90 -6.63 -5.18
CA PRO A 276 10.17 -7.39 -3.96
C PRO A 276 11.08 -6.70 -2.95
N PRO A 277 11.05 -7.14 -1.66
CA PRO A 277 11.68 -6.43 -0.55
C PRO A 277 13.20 -6.56 -0.49
N THR A 278 13.82 -7.46 -1.26
CA THR A 278 15.28 -7.61 -1.34
C THR A 278 15.76 -7.72 -2.78
N VAL A 279 17.01 -7.29 -3.04
CA VAL A 279 17.61 -7.35 -4.39
C VAL A 279 17.65 -8.79 -4.91
N ASP A 280 17.98 -9.76 -4.04
CA ASP A 280 18.02 -11.18 -4.41
C ASP A 280 16.63 -11.71 -4.79
N GLN A 281 15.60 -11.33 -4.03
CA GLN A 281 14.22 -11.71 -4.38
C GLN A 281 13.73 -11.01 -5.66
N CYS A 282 14.20 -9.81 -5.96
CA CYS A 282 13.94 -9.17 -7.24
C CYS A 282 14.53 -10.00 -8.38
N LEU A 283 15.81 -10.34 -8.31
CA LEU A 283 16.49 -11.11 -9.35
C LEU A 283 15.90 -12.51 -9.52
N MET A 284 15.58 -13.19 -8.40
CA MET A 284 14.88 -14.48 -8.40
C MET A 284 13.56 -14.43 -9.18
N LYS A 285 12.88 -13.29 -9.19
CA LYS A 285 11.62 -13.07 -9.94
C LYS A 285 11.83 -12.51 -11.35
N GLY A 286 13.07 -12.37 -11.79
CA GLY A 286 13.40 -11.85 -13.11
C GLY A 286 13.55 -10.33 -13.16
N PHE A 287 13.65 -9.66 -12.02
CA PHE A 287 13.75 -8.21 -11.95
C PHE A 287 15.19 -7.82 -11.58
N ASP A 288 16.04 -7.59 -12.57
CA ASP A 288 17.39 -7.07 -12.33
C ASP A 288 17.33 -5.57 -12.03
N VAL A 289 16.89 -5.25 -10.81
CA VAL A 289 16.75 -3.85 -10.37
C VAL A 289 18.08 -3.10 -10.37
N ARG A 290 19.20 -3.79 -10.18
CA ARG A 290 20.54 -3.19 -10.26
C ARG A 290 20.82 -2.72 -11.67
N GLU A 291 20.61 -3.57 -12.68
CA GLU A 291 20.75 -3.20 -14.10
C GLU A 291 19.79 -2.05 -14.46
N TRP A 292 18.52 -2.13 -14.02
CA TRP A 292 17.55 -1.08 -14.31
C TRP A 292 17.99 0.30 -13.80
N LEU A 293 18.56 0.35 -12.60
CA LEU A 293 19.05 1.58 -12.00
C LEU A 293 20.36 2.09 -12.65
N GLN A 294 21.29 1.17 -12.97
CA GLN A 294 22.52 1.50 -13.69
C GLN A 294 22.25 2.11 -15.07
N LEU A 295 21.21 1.63 -15.75
CA LEU A 295 20.78 2.12 -17.05
C LEU A 295 19.87 3.37 -16.95
N GLY A 296 19.58 3.85 -15.74
CA GLY A 296 18.70 5.01 -15.53
C GLY A 296 17.27 4.81 -15.99
N LEU A 297 16.76 3.56 -15.95
CA LEU A 297 15.42 3.26 -16.44
C LEU A 297 14.32 3.76 -15.51
N LEU A 298 14.59 3.86 -14.22
CA LEU A 298 13.62 4.29 -13.19
C LEU A 298 14.06 5.61 -12.56
N ASP A 299 13.08 6.44 -12.23
CA ASP A 299 13.29 7.69 -11.49
C ASP A 299 13.19 7.49 -9.97
N PHE A 300 12.50 6.46 -9.52
CA PHE A 300 12.50 5.98 -8.15
C PHE A 300 12.01 4.53 -8.07
N ILE A 301 12.27 3.88 -6.94
CA ILE A 301 11.88 2.49 -6.69
C ILE A 301 11.11 2.38 -5.38
N THR A 302 10.13 1.46 -5.35
CA THR A 302 9.37 1.12 -4.16
C THR A 302 9.51 -0.36 -3.87
N THR A 303 9.92 -0.73 -2.65
CA THR A 303 9.88 -2.12 -2.21
C THR A 303 8.56 -2.45 -1.51
N GLY A 304 8.14 -3.71 -1.59
CA GLY A 304 6.92 -4.15 -0.91
C GLY A 304 6.80 -5.65 -0.79
N ILE A 305 5.78 -6.04 -0.04
CA ILE A 305 5.29 -7.42 0.03
C ILE A 305 3.94 -7.48 -0.68
N HIS A 306 3.55 -8.67 -1.13
CA HIS A 306 2.24 -8.87 -1.73
C HIS A 306 1.12 -8.57 -0.72
N TRP A 307 0.33 -7.54 -0.96
CA TRP A 307 -0.85 -7.04 -0.23
C TRP A 307 -0.85 -7.17 1.31
N THR A 308 0.32 -7.25 1.91
CA THR A 308 0.55 -7.18 3.36
C THR A 308 1.72 -6.25 3.63
N GLY A 309 1.67 -5.51 4.74
CA GLY A 309 2.86 -4.79 5.21
C GLY A 309 3.88 -5.77 5.79
N ASP A 310 5.16 -5.42 5.74
CA ASP A 310 6.20 -6.07 6.52
C ASP A 310 6.65 -5.11 7.63
N PRO A 311 6.31 -5.40 8.90
CA PRO A 311 6.74 -4.56 10.01
C PRO A 311 8.25 -4.45 10.17
N ALA A 312 9.00 -5.40 9.60
CA ALA A 312 10.46 -5.48 9.65
C ALA A 312 11.12 -5.25 8.28
N MET A 313 10.52 -4.46 7.41
CA MET A 313 11.05 -4.17 6.07
C MET A 313 12.51 -3.70 6.12
N ALA A 314 13.40 -4.39 5.42
CA ALA A 314 14.85 -4.18 5.46
C ALA A 314 15.32 -3.11 4.47
N VAL A 315 14.93 -1.85 4.67
CA VAL A 315 15.26 -0.72 3.79
C VAL A 315 16.76 -0.49 3.68
N SER A 316 17.46 -0.40 4.79
CA SER A 316 18.90 -0.17 4.81
C SER A 316 19.67 -1.28 4.08
N GLN A 317 19.31 -2.55 4.31
CA GLN A 317 19.91 -3.69 3.65
C GLN A 317 19.70 -3.66 2.12
N PHE A 318 18.52 -3.29 1.66
CA PHE A 318 18.26 -3.16 0.22
C PHE A 318 19.18 -2.10 -0.41
N LYS A 319 19.27 -0.92 0.21
CA LYS A 319 20.13 0.19 -0.26
C LYS A 319 21.62 -0.19 -0.22
N GLU A 320 22.06 -0.87 0.82
CA GLU A 320 23.45 -1.37 0.93
C GLU A 320 23.76 -2.39 -0.16
N THR A 321 22.85 -3.32 -0.45
CA THR A 321 23.01 -4.35 -1.48
C THR A 321 23.04 -3.74 -2.88
N LEU A 322 22.28 -2.70 -3.15
CA LEU A 322 22.36 -1.96 -4.43
C LEU A 322 23.70 -1.28 -4.62
N GLY A 323 24.29 -0.76 -3.55
CA GLY A 323 25.53 0.02 -3.57
C GLY A 323 25.29 1.51 -3.53
N LYS A 324 26.29 2.24 -3.00
CA LYS A 324 26.20 3.69 -2.75
C LYS A 324 26.13 4.55 -4.01
N ASP A 325 26.55 4.00 -5.13
CA ASP A 325 26.58 4.73 -6.41
C ASP A 325 25.21 4.80 -7.10
N LEU A 326 24.25 3.97 -6.65
CA LEU A 326 22.87 3.94 -7.16
C LEU A 326 21.94 4.74 -6.24
N ASN A 327 22.15 6.05 -6.19
CA ASN A 327 21.39 6.95 -5.31
C ASN A 327 20.16 7.53 -6.03
N ILE A 328 19.06 6.76 -6.04
CA ILE A 328 17.76 7.27 -6.48
C ILE A 328 16.80 7.31 -5.28
N PRO A 329 15.70 8.08 -5.33
CA PRO A 329 14.69 8.06 -4.30
C PRO A 329 14.13 6.65 -4.09
N PHE A 330 14.07 6.24 -2.84
CA PHE A 330 13.69 4.90 -2.40
C PHE A 330 12.51 4.96 -1.43
N TYR A 331 11.48 4.20 -1.72
CA TYR A 331 10.27 4.10 -0.91
C TYR A 331 10.04 2.67 -0.47
N SER A 332 9.23 2.49 0.57
CA SER A 332 8.74 1.16 0.94
C SER A 332 7.24 1.18 1.16
N SER A 333 6.57 0.12 0.74
CA SER A 333 5.13 0.05 0.83
C SER A 333 4.66 -0.46 2.19
N VAL A 334 3.60 0.18 2.67
CA VAL A 334 2.78 -0.27 3.79
C VAL A 334 1.39 -0.55 3.24
N ASP A 335 0.87 -1.72 3.53
CA ASP A 335 -0.43 -2.20 3.06
C ASP A 335 -1.37 -2.39 4.26
N ASP A 336 -2.67 -2.29 4.05
CA ASP A 336 -3.69 -2.50 5.09
C ASP A 336 -3.94 -3.97 5.44
N GLY A 337 -3.35 -4.90 4.68
CA GLY A 337 -3.64 -6.33 4.75
C GLY A 337 -3.40 -7.01 6.09
N GLY A 338 -2.71 -6.37 7.03
CA GLY A 338 -2.47 -6.88 8.37
C GLY A 338 -1.61 -8.15 8.41
N TYR A 339 -1.71 -8.89 9.50
CA TYR A 339 -1.18 -10.26 9.57
C TYR A 339 -2.08 -11.22 8.79
N ARG A 340 -1.48 -12.12 8.06
CA ARG A 340 -2.23 -13.02 7.18
C ARG A 340 -2.82 -14.25 7.87
N LYS A 341 -2.13 -14.76 8.87
CA LYS A 341 -2.58 -15.96 9.60
C LYS A 341 -2.40 -15.77 11.11
N PRO A 342 -3.46 -15.58 11.85
CA PRO A 342 -4.78 -15.15 11.42
C PRO A 342 -4.73 -13.75 10.78
N ARG A 343 -5.64 -13.45 9.87
CA ARG A 343 -5.71 -12.12 9.25
C ARG A 343 -6.16 -11.09 10.29
N VAL A 344 -5.21 -10.34 10.77
CA VAL A 344 -5.44 -9.28 11.75
C VAL A 344 -5.03 -7.95 11.13
N PRO A 345 -5.96 -7.02 10.95
CA PRO A 345 -5.66 -5.69 10.46
C PRO A 345 -4.63 -4.99 11.33
N TRP A 346 -3.86 -4.08 10.74
CA TRP A 346 -2.94 -3.25 11.48
C TRP A 346 -3.70 -2.23 12.34
N SER A 347 -3.23 -2.01 13.55
CA SER A 347 -3.67 -0.86 14.36
C SER A 347 -3.03 0.43 13.86
N HIS A 348 -3.55 1.58 14.29
CA HIS A 348 -2.91 2.87 14.02
C HIS A 348 -1.47 2.92 14.56
N GLY A 349 -1.25 2.35 15.74
CA GLY A 349 0.08 2.23 16.33
C GLY A 349 1.04 1.42 15.45
N MET A 350 0.55 0.34 14.82
CA MET A 350 1.36 -0.45 13.89
C MET A 350 1.68 0.30 12.61
N PHE A 351 0.74 1.04 12.02
CA PHE A 351 1.04 1.91 10.88
C PHE A 351 2.12 2.93 11.22
N ARG A 352 2.02 3.58 12.38
CA ARG A 352 3.04 4.52 12.87
C ARG A 352 4.38 3.82 13.08
N GLY A 353 4.38 2.62 13.66
CA GLY A 353 5.58 1.80 13.88
C GLY A 353 6.25 1.41 12.58
N MET A 354 5.50 0.89 11.59
CA MET A 354 6.03 0.55 10.27
C MET A 354 6.60 1.77 9.54
N CYS A 355 5.89 2.89 9.52
CA CYS A 355 6.38 4.10 8.87
C CYS A 355 7.63 4.66 9.58
N SER A 356 7.65 4.67 10.91
CA SER A 356 8.83 5.08 11.69
C SER A 356 10.03 4.16 11.41
N HIS A 357 9.82 2.86 11.36
CA HIS A 357 10.83 1.86 11.03
C HIS A 357 11.42 2.09 9.62
N ILE A 358 10.56 2.26 8.61
CA ILE A 358 10.97 2.49 7.22
C ILE A 358 11.77 3.79 7.08
N LEU A 359 11.22 4.90 7.57
CA LEU A 359 11.83 6.22 7.44
C LEU A 359 13.16 6.33 8.18
N SER A 360 13.27 5.74 9.39
CA SER A 360 14.50 5.78 10.19
C SER A 360 15.65 4.96 9.60
N GLN A 361 15.37 4.01 8.70
CA GLN A 361 16.36 3.28 7.92
C GLN A 361 16.81 4.04 6.66
N GLY A 362 16.31 5.26 6.42
CA GLY A 362 16.73 6.12 5.32
C GLY A 362 15.94 5.93 4.04
N ALA A 363 14.68 5.49 4.12
CA ALA A 363 13.74 5.65 3.00
C ALA A 363 13.45 7.14 2.76
N ASP A 364 13.22 7.50 1.49
CA ASP A 364 12.88 8.86 1.08
C ASP A 364 11.37 9.15 1.22
N GLY A 365 10.60 8.20 1.75
CA GLY A 365 9.17 8.33 2.04
C GLY A 365 8.47 7.00 2.15
N ILE A 366 7.13 7.07 2.15
CA ILE A 366 6.24 5.93 2.34
C ILE A 366 5.31 5.79 1.14
N TYR A 367 5.08 4.54 0.74
CA TYR A 367 4.09 4.17 -0.27
C TYR A 367 2.93 3.44 0.42
N LEU A 368 1.74 4.04 0.47
CA LEU A 368 0.55 3.45 1.05
C LEU A 368 -0.20 2.69 -0.05
N PHE A 369 -0.03 1.38 -0.06
CA PHE A 369 -0.65 0.50 -1.05
C PHE A 369 -2.05 0.10 -0.63
N ASN A 370 -3.03 0.23 -1.54
CA ASN A 370 -4.44 -0.10 -1.27
C ASN A 370 -4.95 0.50 0.05
N TYR A 371 -4.59 1.74 0.31
CA TYR A 371 -5.03 2.43 1.52
C TYR A 371 -6.50 2.83 1.36
N TYR A 372 -7.38 1.93 1.77
CA TYR A 372 -8.82 2.13 1.64
C TYR A 372 -9.38 2.91 2.83
N PHE A 373 -10.23 3.87 2.48
CA PHE A 373 -11.15 4.45 3.46
C PHE A 373 -12.51 3.78 3.26
N GLY A 374 -12.84 2.76 3.93
CA GLY A 374 -14.05 2.00 3.68
C GLY A 374 -15.31 2.58 4.33
N GLU A 375 -16.46 2.05 3.92
CA GLU A 375 -17.76 2.27 4.55
C GLU A 375 -17.73 1.99 6.06
N LEU A 376 -16.89 1.05 6.47
CA LEU A 376 -16.60 0.74 7.88
C LEU A 376 -16.00 1.94 8.62
N ALA A 377 -15.24 2.79 7.94
CA ALA A 377 -14.73 4.02 8.52
C ALA A 377 -15.83 5.02 8.90
N LYS A 378 -16.99 4.98 8.24
CA LYS A 378 -18.12 5.86 8.51
C LYS A 378 -19.13 5.29 9.50
N ASN A 379 -19.36 3.98 9.45
CA ASN A 379 -20.47 3.33 10.16
C ASN A 379 -20.09 2.77 11.52
N ASN A 380 -18.82 2.65 11.80
CA ASN A 380 -18.36 2.09 13.03
C ASN A 380 -17.58 3.14 13.81
N ASN A 381 -18.02 3.35 15.03
CA ASN A 381 -17.20 3.90 16.11
C ASN A 381 -15.84 3.16 16.25
N GLN A 382 -15.56 2.20 15.38
CA GLN A 382 -14.30 1.43 15.29
C GLN A 382 -13.11 2.25 14.76
N ILE A 383 -13.34 3.41 14.17
CA ILE A 383 -12.27 4.35 13.82
C ILE A 383 -11.60 4.93 15.08
N LEU A 384 -12.30 4.89 16.18
CA LEU A 384 -11.89 5.46 17.45
C LEU A 384 -11.02 4.53 18.28
N LEU A 385 -10.20 3.76 17.63
CA LEU A 385 -9.40 2.73 18.27
C LEU A 385 -8.20 3.23 19.03
N GLU A 386 -7.92 4.50 18.90
CA GLU A 386 -7.01 5.17 19.82
C GLU A 386 -7.53 5.16 21.26
N GLU A 387 -8.84 5.08 21.45
CA GLU A 387 -9.47 5.14 22.76
C GLU A 387 -9.89 3.79 23.36
N GLY A 388 -10.00 2.74 22.57
CA GLY A 388 -10.64 1.49 22.99
C GLY A 388 -9.80 0.23 22.95
N GLY A 389 -8.59 0.25 22.40
CA GLY A 389 -7.75 -0.96 22.29
C GLY A 389 -8.23 -1.99 21.29
N GLN A 390 -9.14 -1.65 20.41
CA GLN A 390 -9.63 -2.54 19.35
C GLN A 390 -8.73 -2.50 18.13
N VAL A 391 -8.70 -3.59 17.37
CA VAL A 391 -7.94 -3.69 16.12
C VAL A 391 -8.66 -2.91 15.03
N CYS A 392 -8.00 -1.94 14.43
CA CYS A 392 -8.56 -1.15 13.36
C CYS A 392 -8.73 -2.01 12.10
N ARG A 393 -9.96 -2.19 11.64
CA ARG A 393 -10.26 -2.84 10.36
C ARG A 393 -10.32 -1.86 9.19
N THR A 394 -10.21 -0.57 9.48
CA THR A 394 -10.27 0.51 8.51
C THR A 394 -9.28 1.59 8.88
N ILE A 395 -8.66 2.13 7.87
CA ILE A 395 -7.65 3.14 8.04
C ILE A 395 -8.32 4.51 8.18
N SER A 396 -7.93 5.25 9.18
CA SER A 396 -8.45 6.60 9.41
C SER A 396 -7.77 7.62 8.51
N PRO A 397 -8.51 8.57 7.92
CA PRO A 397 -7.92 9.72 7.25
C PRO A 397 -6.97 10.54 8.11
N THR A 398 -7.14 10.52 9.45
CA THR A 398 -6.28 11.24 10.37
C THR A 398 -4.83 10.72 10.39
N LEU A 399 -4.63 9.42 10.13
CA LEU A 399 -3.28 8.86 10.00
C LEU A 399 -2.48 9.51 8.87
N LEU A 400 -3.13 9.92 7.78
CA LEU A 400 -2.45 10.60 6.68
C LEU A 400 -1.83 11.95 7.08
N GLN A 401 -2.20 12.51 8.25
CA GLN A 401 -1.59 13.71 8.81
C GLN A 401 -0.28 13.41 9.56
N GLU A 402 0.06 12.14 9.76
CA GLU A 402 1.16 11.75 10.66
C GLU A 402 2.24 10.93 9.96
N LEU A 403 1.88 10.10 8.96
CA LEU A 403 2.74 9.05 8.44
C LEU A 403 3.88 9.51 7.52
N GLY A 404 3.87 10.77 7.10
CA GLY A 404 4.79 11.28 6.07
C GLY A 404 6.18 11.64 6.57
N SER A 405 6.42 11.75 7.89
CA SER A 405 7.75 12.11 8.41
C SER A 405 8.00 11.60 9.83
N LEU A 406 9.29 11.44 10.17
CA LEU A 406 9.69 11.10 11.56
C LEU A 406 9.30 12.20 12.55
N GLU A 407 9.26 13.47 12.12
CA GLU A 407 8.88 14.59 12.98
C GLU A 407 7.42 14.49 13.41
N THR A 408 6.51 14.20 12.51
CA THR A 408 5.09 14.05 12.82
C THR A 408 4.76 12.75 13.57
N LEU A 409 5.62 11.75 13.43
CA LEU A 409 5.54 10.49 14.19
C LEU A 409 6.15 10.58 15.59
N LYS A 410 6.98 11.59 15.88
CA LYS A 410 7.66 11.75 17.18
C LYS A 410 6.64 11.87 18.32
N GLY A 411 6.83 11.07 19.37
CA GLY A 411 5.95 11.11 20.56
C GLY A 411 4.54 10.57 20.34
N ARG A 412 4.27 9.92 19.20
CA ARG A 412 3.00 9.22 18.95
C ARG A 412 3.10 7.77 19.41
N ASN A 413 2.00 7.23 19.93
CA ASN A 413 1.92 5.82 20.29
C ASN A 413 2.18 4.94 19.08
N LYS A 414 3.03 3.93 19.22
CA LYS A 414 3.48 3.05 18.14
C LYS A 414 3.55 1.60 18.58
N VAL A 415 3.44 0.71 17.60
CA VAL A 415 3.72 -0.70 17.79
C VAL A 415 4.73 -1.13 16.72
N TYR A 416 5.91 -1.58 17.16
CA TYR A 416 6.89 -2.25 16.33
C TYR A 416 6.68 -3.75 16.44
N ALA A 417 6.69 -4.46 15.32
CA ALA A 417 6.32 -5.86 15.33
C ALA A 417 7.28 -6.73 14.51
N LEU A 418 7.37 -7.98 14.91
CA LEU A 418 7.84 -9.09 14.10
C LEU A 418 6.70 -10.08 13.98
N SER A 419 6.40 -10.50 12.76
CA SER A 419 5.46 -11.59 12.49
C SER A 419 6.20 -12.84 12.04
N ASP A 420 5.53 -13.97 12.08
CA ASP A 420 6.08 -15.26 11.61
C ASP A 420 6.32 -15.33 10.10
N GLY A 421 6.06 -14.26 9.38
CA GLY A 421 6.33 -14.08 7.97
C GLY A 421 5.73 -15.17 7.09
N THR A 422 4.82 -14.81 6.25
CA THR A 422 4.33 -15.74 5.23
C THR A 422 5.19 -15.70 4.00
N VAL A 423 5.41 -16.86 3.39
CA VAL A 423 5.95 -16.95 2.04
C VAL A 423 4.79 -16.89 1.07
N GLU A 424 4.80 -15.91 0.18
CA GLU A 424 3.81 -15.77 -0.85
C GLU A 424 4.43 -15.54 -2.20
N TYR A 425 4.00 -16.34 -3.16
CA TYR A 425 4.60 -16.30 -4.48
C TYR A 425 6.13 -16.33 -4.42
N GLU A 426 6.66 -17.15 -3.47
CA GLU A 426 8.09 -17.33 -3.16
C GLU A 426 8.79 -16.10 -2.50
N ILE A 427 8.06 -15.02 -2.23
CA ILE A 427 8.57 -13.85 -1.52
C ILE A 427 8.43 -14.04 -0.01
N LYS A 428 9.52 -13.74 0.72
CA LYS A 428 9.61 -13.88 2.17
C LYS A 428 9.68 -12.52 2.86
N HIS A 429 9.00 -12.42 3.99
CA HIS A 429 9.21 -11.32 4.92
C HIS A 429 10.62 -11.37 5.55
N ASN A 430 11.14 -10.22 5.90
CA ASN A 430 12.41 -10.13 6.64
C ASN A 430 12.14 -10.29 8.15
N THR A 431 12.04 -11.54 8.61
CA THR A 431 11.73 -11.83 10.01
C THR A 431 12.51 -13.04 10.52
N PRO A 432 12.99 -13.02 11.78
CA PRO A 432 13.58 -14.18 12.43
C PRO A 432 12.51 -15.18 12.92
N LEU A 433 11.24 -14.84 12.83
CA LEU A 433 10.13 -15.69 13.28
C LEU A 433 9.72 -16.69 12.17
N PRO A 434 9.21 -17.87 12.54
CA PRO A 434 9.04 -18.38 13.90
C PRO A 434 10.38 -18.74 14.58
N LEU A 435 10.55 -18.33 15.85
CA LEU A 435 11.77 -18.55 16.63
C LEU A 435 11.58 -19.72 17.60
N LYS A 436 12.36 -20.79 17.43
CA LYS A 436 12.37 -21.94 18.36
C LYS A 436 13.20 -21.63 19.59
N VAL A 437 12.61 -21.78 20.77
CA VAL A 437 13.24 -21.68 22.08
C VAL A 437 13.37 -23.08 22.68
N ASN A 438 14.57 -23.61 22.76
CA ASN A 438 14.84 -24.95 23.27
C ASN A 438 15.46 -24.87 24.67
N LYS A 439 15.31 -25.96 25.45
CA LYS A 439 15.85 -26.06 26.80
C LYS A 439 17.36 -25.69 26.84
N ALA A 440 17.70 -24.88 27.84
CA ALA A 440 19.05 -24.43 28.15
C ALA A 440 19.81 -23.78 26.97
N LYS A 441 19.07 -23.33 25.92
CA LYS A 441 19.62 -22.63 24.77
C LYS A 441 18.97 -21.27 24.64
N GLN A 442 19.79 -20.22 24.57
CA GLN A 442 19.30 -18.87 24.33
C GLN A 442 18.80 -18.72 22.90
N ALA A 443 17.61 -18.16 22.74
CA ALA A 443 17.06 -17.76 21.45
C ALA A 443 16.92 -16.23 21.42
N VAL A 444 17.17 -15.62 20.26
CA VAL A 444 17.26 -14.16 20.13
C VAL A 444 16.39 -13.67 18.97
N ALA A 445 15.64 -12.60 19.21
CA ALA A 445 14.99 -11.82 18.19
C ALA A 445 15.33 -10.33 18.37
N ASN A 446 15.55 -9.62 17.28
CA ASN A 446 15.81 -8.18 17.30
C ASN A 446 14.60 -7.42 16.73
N ILE A 447 14.17 -6.38 17.46
CA ILE A 447 13.19 -5.43 16.96
C ILE A 447 13.90 -4.10 16.73
N TYR A 448 13.81 -3.58 15.50
CA TYR A 448 14.35 -2.28 15.16
C TYR A 448 13.34 -1.19 15.53
N VAL A 449 13.71 -0.30 16.43
CA VAL A 449 12.91 0.85 16.90
C VAL A 449 13.38 2.11 16.19
N GLY A 450 12.50 2.71 15.38
CA GLY A 450 12.82 3.92 14.62
C GLY A 450 12.82 5.19 15.46
N ASP A 451 12.18 5.16 16.64
CA ASP A 451 12.19 6.29 17.57
C ASP A 451 13.57 6.43 18.27
N LYS A 452 14.01 7.65 18.44
CA LYS A 452 15.14 7.98 19.31
C LYS A 452 14.64 8.03 20.77
N VAL A 453 14.40 6.86 21.33
CA VAL A 453 13.78 6.70 22.65
C VAL A 453 14.59 7.37 23.76
N GLU A 454 15.91 7.47 23.62
CA GLU A 454 16.80 8.15 24.56
C GLU A 454 16.54 9.67 24.65
N GLU A 455 16.06 10.26 23.54
CA GLU A 455 15.70 11.69 23.49
C GLU A 455 14.27 11.95 24.00
N ASN A 456 13.38 10.97 23.87
CA ASN A 456 11.97 11.06 24.27
C ASN A 456 11.48 9.67 24.68
N TYR A 457 11.71 9.30 25.93
CA TYR A 457 11.37 7.97 26.41
C TYR A 457 9.83 7.81 26.53
N PRO A 458 9.25 6.68 26.07
CA PRO A 458 7.82 6.44 26.24
C PRO A 458 7.46 6.35 27.74
N LYS A 459 6.25 6.79 28.10
CA LYS A 459 5.71 6.68 29.45
C LYS A 459 5.63 5.22 29.91
N GLU A 460 5.33 4.34 28.97
CA GLU A 460 5.23 2.90 29.19
C GLU A 460 5.61 2.15 27.92
N SER A 461 6.28 1.01 28.07
CA SER A 461 6.61 0.11 26.97
C SER A 461 6.13 -1.30 27.30
N PHE A 462 5.42 -1.92 26.36
CA PHE A 462 4.84 -3.25 26.50
C PHE A 462 5.39 -4.19 25.44
N LEU A 463 5.56 -5.43 25.80
CA LEU A 463 5.86 -6.49 24.84
C LEU A 463 4.75 -7.55 24.88
N PHE A 464 4.11 -7.78 23.74
CA PHE A 464 3.23 -8.93 23.51
C PHE A 464 3.99 -10.03 22.81
N ILE A 465 3.86 -11.26 23.33
CA ILE A 465 4.53 -12.45 22.79
C ILE A 465 3.47 -13.49 22.50
N ARG A 466 3.45 -14.02 21.27
CA ARG A 466 2.62 -15.17 20.91
C ARG A 466 3.46 -16.40 20.72
N THR A 467 3.02 -17.50 21.29
CA THR A 467 3.68 -18.81 21.20
C THR A 467 2.74 -19.88 20.66
N ASP A 468 3.30 -20.98 20.18
CA ASP A 468 2.54 -22.13 19.67
C ASP A 468 1.92 -23.00 20.78
N GLN A 469 2.41 -22.88 22.00
CA GLN A 469 1.92 -23.59 23.18
C GLN A 469 2.14 -22.78 24.45
N SER A 470 1.49 -23.18 25.56
CA SER A 470 1.80 -22.64 26.89
C SER A 470 3.29 -22.87 27.21
N ALA A 471 3.99 -21.85 27.67
CA ALA A 471 5.41 -21.90 27.92
C ALA A 471 5.79 -21.11 29.19
N SER A 472 6.77 -21.63 29.91
CA SER A 472 7.49 -20.89 30.96
C SER A 472 8.88 -20.53 30.45
N PHE A 473 9.21 -19.27 30.50
CA PHE A 473 10.47 -18.76 29.98
C PHE A 473 10.97 -17.53 30.75
N GLU A 474 12.27 -17.32 30.69
CA GLU A 474 12.86 -16.06 31.10
C GLU A 474 13.06 -15.18 29.87
N LEU A 475 12.84 -13.89 30.06
CA LEU A 475 12.95 -12.86 29.03
C LEU A 475 13.90 -11.76 29.49
N SER A 476 14.78 -11.31 28.59
CA SER A 476 15.52 -10.07 28.77
C SER A 476 15.45 -9.23 27.49
N VAL A 477 15.59 -7.90 27.67
CA VAL A 477 15.74 -6.93 26.59
C VAL A 477 17.01 -6.11 26.81
N ASN A 478 17.93 -6.12 25.87
CA ASN A 478 19.21 -5.42 25.95
C ASN A 478 19.98 -5.71 27.26
N GLY A 479 19.86 -6.96 27.79
CA GLY A 479 20.46 -7.39 29.05
C GLY A 479 19.65 -7.06 30.32
N HIS A 480 18.55 -6.32 30.20
CA HIS A 480 17.65 -6.05 31.32
C HIS A 480 16.62 -7.16 31.45
N LYS A 481 16.52 -7.78 32.62
CA LYS A 481 15.52 -8.81 32.91
C LYS A 481 14.12 -8.23 32.84
N VAL A 482 13.21 -8.97 32.18
CA VAL A 482 11.78 -8.63 32.08
C VAL A 482 10.98 -9.65 32.90
N ASP A 483 10.44 -9.22 34.02
CA ASP A 483 9.73 -10.07 34.99
C ASP A 483 8.33 -9.56 35.37
N LYS A 484 7.93 -8.39 34.84
CA LYS A 484 6.65 -7.77 35.14
C LYS A 484 5.59 -8.18 34.12
N GLU A 485 5.02 -9.39 34.29
CA GLU A 485 3.91 -9.87 33.46
C GLU A 485 2.59 -9.10 33.77
N LYS A 486 1.78 -8.90 32.74
CA LYS A 486 0.49 -8.20 32.78
C LYS A 486 -0.60 -8.99 32.06
N PRO A 487 -1.08 -10.11 32.66
CA PRO A 487 -2.09 -10.96 32.03
C PRO A 487 -3.40 -10.24 31.69
N GLU A 488 -3.73 -9.19 32.42
CA GLU A 488 -4.91 -8.37 32.17
C GLU A 488 -4.90 -7.68 30.80
N TYR A 489 -3.71 -7.42 30.22
CA TYR A 489 -3.57 -6.80 28.92
C TYR A 489 -3.83 -7.78 27.78
N VAL A 490 -3.63 -9.06 28.03
CA VAL A 490 -3.92 -10.14 27.06
C VAL A 490 -5.38 -10.19 26.66
N LYS A 491 -6.29 -9.97 27.62
CA LYS A 491 -7.75 -10.01 27.38
C LYS A 491 -8.21 -8.99 26.35
N LEU A 492 -7.57 -7.84 26.31
CA LEU A 492 -7.89 -6.75 25.36
C LEU A 492 -7.29 -6.98 24.00
N TYR A 493 -6.15 -7.66 23.96
CA TYR A 493 -5.50 -8.07 22.73
C TYR A 493 -6.34 -9.13 21.97
N ASP A 494 -7.06 -10.00 22.67
CA ASP A 494 -7.80 -11.14 22.09
C ASP A 494 -9.27 -10.84 21.75
N GLN A 495 -9.88 -9.78 22.27
CA GLN A 495 -11.32 -9.51 22.17
C GLN A 495 -11.86 -9.35 20.74
N ASP A 496 -11.03 -8.96 19.79
CA ASP A 496 -11.44 -8.64 18.42
C ASP A 496 -10.88 -9.59 17.35
N ARG A 497 -10.32 -10.72 17.76
CA ARG A 497 -9.66 -11.66 16.85
C ARG A 497 -10.40 -12.97 16.83
N GLU A 498 -11.01 -13.30 15.72
CA GLU A 498 -11.46 -14.68 15.43
C GLU A 498 -10.22 -15.60 15.30
N LEU A 499 -9.59 -15.91 16.42
CA LEU A 499 -8.49 -16.86 16.45
C LEU A 499 -9.05 -18.26 16.22
N LYS A 500 -8.87 -18.79 15.02
CA LYS A 500 -9.25 -20.17 14.68
C LYS A 500 -8.32 -21.21 15.31
N GLU A 501 -7.14 -20.80 15.74
CA GLU A 501 -6.15 -21.65 16.42
C GLU A 501 -5.92 -21.13 17.83
N LYS A 502 -5.78 -22.06 18.77
CA LYS A 502 -5.46 -21.73 20.15
C LYS A 502 -4.03 -21.21 20.23
N GLU A 503 -3.88 -19.92 20.32
CA GLU A 503 -2.58 -19.26 20.52
C GLU A 503 -2.45 -18.83 21.98
N TYR A 504 -1.22 -18.88 22.49
CA TYR A 504 -0.87 -18.43 23.83
C TYR A 504 -0.22 -17.06 23.75
N VAL A 505 -0.78 -16.09 24.45
CA VAL A 505 -0.32 -14.70 24.45
C VAL A 505 0.16 -14.32 25.84
N TYR A 506 1.32 -13.68 25.89
CA TYR A 506 1.91 -13.11 27.11
C TYR A 506 2.10 -11.62 26.89
N ALA A 507 1.89 -10.85 27.96
CA ALA A 507 2.12 -9.40 27.97
C ALA A 507 3.05 -9.02 29.10
N PHE A 508 4.07 -8.23 28.80
CA PHE A 508 5.05 -7.75 29.78
C PHE A 508 5.19 -6.25 29.73
N ILE A 509 5.40 -5.60 30.89
CA ILE A 509 5.90 -4.24 30.95
C ILE A 509 7.42 -4.31 30.94
N LEU A 510 8.04 -3.56 30.03
CA LEU A 510 9.49 -3.49 29.96
C LEU A 510 10.07 -2.58 31.05
N PRO A 511 11.27 -2.87 31.56
CA PRO A 511 11.95 -1.97 32.48
C PRO A 511 12.16 -0.57 31.88
N GLU A 512 12.16 0.45 32.72
CA GLU A 512 12.48 1.80 32.28
C GLU A 512 13.89 1.84 31.67
N GLN A 513 14.03 2.60 30.59
CA GLN A 513 15.30 2.80 29.86
C GLN A 513 15.94 1.50 29.28
N ALA A 514 15.17 0.40 29.21
CA ALA A 514 15.67 -0.84 28.62
C ALA A 514 15.74 -0.81 27.09
N LEU A 515 15.04 0.12 26.45
CA LEU A 515 15.01 0.28 25.00
C LEU A 515 16.00 1.33 24.52
N GLN A 516 16.47 1.14 23.27
CA GLN A 516 17.35 2.06 22.58
C GLN A 516 16.87 2.31 21.15
N HIS A 517 17.38 3.37 20.53
CA HIS A 517 17.18 3.59 19.09
C HIS A 517 17.81 2.47 18.27
N LYS A 518 17.17 2.06 17.18
CA LYS A 518 17.55 0.94 16.31
C LYS A 518 17.34 -0.43 16.96
N ASP A 519 18.38 -1.27 16.98
CA ASP A 519 18.25 -2.69 17.32
C ASP A 519 18.06 -2.90 18.82
N ASN A 520 16.97 -3.58 19.17
CA ASN A 520 16.68 -4.01 20.53
C ASN A 520 16.64 -5.54 20.55
N LYS A 521 17.54 -6.12 21.34
CA LYS A 521 17.76 -7.55 21.46
C LYS A 521 16.84 -8.16 22.51
N PHE A 522 15.92 -9.01 22.11
CA PHE A 522 15.05 -9.80 22.98
C PHE A 522 15.59 -11.21 23.07
N GLU A 523 15.88 -11.68 24.28
CA GLU A 523 16.50 -12.95 24.57
C GLU A 523 15.56 -13.82 25.39
N PHE A 524 15.35 -15.05 24.92
CA PHE A 524 14.47 -16.03 25.52
C PHE A 524 15.28 -17.25 25.99
N THR A 525 15.00 -17.70 27.21
CA THR A 525 15.52 -18.99 27.72
C THR A 525 14.41 -19.77 28.40
N THR A 526 14.47 -21.10 28.34
CA THR A 526 13.52 -21.98 29.00
C THR A 526 14.23 -23.18 29.62
N GLN A 527 13.66 -23.70 30.72
CA GLN A 527 14.06 -24.97 31.34
C GLN A 527 13.14 -26.12 30.93
N GLU A 528 12.08 -25.83 30.18
CA GLU A 528 11.11 -26.84 29.72
C GLU A 528 11.75 -27.78 28.68
N GLU A 529 11.61 -29.10 28.87
CA GLU A 529 12.16 -30.14 27.98
C GLU A 529 11.65 -29.98 26.54
N LYS A 530 10.39 -29.64 26.37
CA LYS A 530 9.74 -29.60 25.06
C LYS A 530 10.07 -28.33 24.27
N GLY A 531 10.52 -27.27 24.96
CA GLY A 531 10.69 -25.96 24.35
C GLY A 531 9.35 -25.39 23.83
N PHE A 532 9.43 -24.30 23.07
CA PHE A 532 8.27 -23.65 22.44
C PHE A 532 8.71 -22.83 21.23
N THR A 533 7.76 -22.32 20.46
CA THR A 533 8.03 -21.47 19.31
C THR A 533 7.37 -20.10 19.49
N VAL A 534 8.16 -19.03 19.41
CA VAL A 534 7.66 -17.65 19.33
C VAL A 534 7.20 -17.39 17.90
N LYS A 535 5.93 -17.05 17.72
CA LYS A 535 5.31 -16.78 16.42
C LYS A 535 5.15 -15.29 16.12
N ARG A 536 5.09 -14.46 17.18
CA ARG A 536 4.91 -13.02 17.03
C ARG A 536 5.45 -12.27 18.23
N LEU A 537 6.04 -11.10 17.96
CA LEU A 537 6.45 -10.11 18.96
C LEU A 537 5.88 -8.77 18.55
N GLU A 538 5.27 -8.04 19.51
CA GLU A 538 4.73 -6.72 19.30
C GLU A 538 5.19 -5.82 20.45
N LEU A 539 6.06 -4.86 20.13
CA LEU A 539 6.59 -3.87 21.08
C LEU A 539 5.77 -2.59 20.95
N ALA A 540 4.94 -2.31 21.94
CA ALA A 540 4.10 -1.14 22.02
C ALA A 540 4.75 -0.04 22.86
N LEU A 541 4.92 1.15 22.28
CA LEU A 541 5.47 2.34 22.91
C LEU A 541 4.35 3.35 23.16
N LYS A 542 4.07 3.63 24.43
CA LYS A 542 3.02 4.56 24.85
C LYS A 542 3.63 5.89 25.28
N TYR A 543 3.36 6.93 24.52
CA TYR A 543 3.79 8.31 24.80
C TYR A 543 2.67 9.17 25.39
N GLY A 544 1.45 8.98 24.92
CA GLY A 544 0.27 9.74 25.34
C GLY A 544 -0.56 9.03 26.40
N ASP A 545 -1.56 9.75 26.94
CA ASP A 545 -2.51 9.23 27.93
C ASP A 545 -3.66 8.47 27.24
N VAL A 546 -3.33 7.47 26.46
CA VAL A 546 -4.34 6.61 25.84
C VAL A 546 -4.80 5.61 26.89
N LYS A 547 -6.11 5.52 27.13
CA LYS A 547 -6.73 4.53 28.03
C LYS A 547 -6.71 3.12 27.44
N THR A 548 -5.77 2.83 26.57
CA THR A 548 -5.68 1.54 25.93
C THR A 548 -4.66 0.67 26.63
N HIS A 549 -4.97 -0.58 26.75
CA HIS A 549 -4.15 -1.57 27.43
C HIS A 549 -3.06 -2.12 26.51
N GLY A 550 -2.27 -1.21 25.94
CA GLY A 550 -1.10 -1.57 25.21
C GLY A 550 -1.30 -1.87 23.72
N TYR A 551 -2.53 -1.87 23.22
CA TYR A 551 -2.81 -2.02 21.80
C TYR A 551 -3.47 -0.75 21.25
N PHE A 552 -2.84 -0.01 20.40
CA PHE A 552 -3.30 1.27 19.85
C PHE A 552 -2.89 1.51 18.40
#